data_de86196a85b16aaa5199e2c48da48a80
#
_entry.id   de86196a85b16aaa5199e2c48da48a80
#
_cell.length_a   1.000
_cell.length_b   1.000
_cell.length_c   1.000
_cell.angle_alpha   90.00
_cell.angle_beta   90.00
_cell.angle_gamma   90.00
#
_symmetry.space_group_name_H-M   'P 1'
#
loop_
_entity.id
_entity.type
_entity.pdbx_description
1 polymer ?
#
loop_
_entity_poly.entity_id
_entity_poly.type
_entity_poly.pdbx_seq_one_letter_code
_entity_poly.pdbx_strand_id
1 'polypeptide(L)'
;MNRILFVRRKKKKPEESLAKNYQVHCVDSDTDAWNVLDKEKFDAILLWMEEDSAIEEKRLTQWKDHVEWNLVPVIAVLPKGSSVTEEDCFEWGMAECLKEPLSTLAVCRRLEYVITLFQQDKKSDINEVEQNDRILNLQHEVIWSMANLIESRDGTTGGHVKRTWTFVWLIGRELLREGKYPDILTKEYFRNMCEAAPLHDIGKIAIPDYILKGTTRLTKEEFEEMKDHAALGGKIIQETMGKIEDAAYLKIATDVACYHHEKWDGTGYPKGLKGEEIPLCARIMAVADVLDALAFRRSYKEAMDIKEAIKIIVDESGTHFDPTIVNAMLAIHDEIEKRVTESQNQMNRSEE
;
A
#
# COMPACT_ATOMS: atom_id res chain seq x y z
N MET A 1 4.36 -35.42 -5.56
CA MET A 1 3.66 -36.39 -4.70
C MET A 1 3.38 -35.66 -3.41
N ASN A 2 2.10 -35.53 -3.03
CA ASN A 2 1.71 -34.73 -1.87
C ASN A 2 2.24 -35.38 -0.59
N ARG A 3 2.63 -34.52 0.37
CA ARG A 3 3.22 -34.91 1.66
C ARG A 3 2.16 -34.86 2.74
N ILE A 4 2.00 -35.97 3.47
CA ILE A 4 1.00 -36.10 4.51
C ILE A 4 1.68 -36.39 5.84
N LEU A 5 1.38 -35.58 6.86
CA LEU A 5 1.72 -35.89 8.24
C LEU A 5 0.62 -36.73 8.84
N PHE A 6 0.97 -37.93 9.30
CA PHE A 6 0.03 -38.82 9.99
C PHE A 6 0.41 -38.94 11.47
N VAL A 7 -0.41 -38.32 12.30
CA VAL A 7 -0.28 -38.33 13.76
C VAL A 7 -1.12 -39.50 14.28
N ARG A 8 -0.45 -40.57 14.62
CA ARG A 8 -1.09 -41.81 15.07
C ARG A 8 -0.94 -42.01 16.57
N ARG A 9 -1.81 -42.89 17.13
CA ARG A 9 -1.68 -43.39 18.49
C ARG A 9 -1.69 -44.90 18.49
N LYS A 10 -0.95 -45.51 19.44
CA LYS A 10 -0.91 -47.01 19.68
C LYS A 10 -0.38 -47.81 18.48
N LYS A 11 0.72 -47.41 17.83
CA LYS A 11 1.43 -48.20 16.80
C LYS A 11 0.59 -48.70 15.60
N LYS A 12 -0.59 -48.11 15.33
CA LYS A 12 -1.31 -48.41 14.08
C LYS A 12 -0.50 -47.89 12.90
N LYS A 13 -0.10 -48.76 11.99
CA LYS A 13 0.56 -48.36 10.74
C LYS A 13 -0.49 -47.79 9.79
N PRO A 14 -0.18 -46.70 9.05
CA PRO A 14 -0.99 -46.34 7.90
C PRO A 14 -1.00 -47.53 6.95
N GLU A 15 -2.12 -47.74 6.28
CA GLU A 15 -2.17 -48.81 5.29
C GLU A 15 -1.04 -48.60 4.26
N GLU A 16 -0.29 -49.65 3.93
CA GLU A 16 0.81 -49.63 2.96
C GLU A 16 0.41 -49.00 1.61
N SER A 17 -0.88 -49.01 1.34
CA SER A 17 -1.51 -48.43 0.17
C SER A 17 -1.54 -46.92 0.13
N LEU A 18 -1.53 -46.21 1.28
CA LEU A 18 -1.39 -44.72 1.31
C LEU A 18 0.01 -44.32 0.86
N ALA A 19 1.02 -45.09 1.23
CA ALA A 19 2.41 -44.83 0.83
C ALA A 19 2.67 -44.97 -0.68
N LYS A 20 1.74 -45.57 -1.45
CA LYS A 20 1.83 -45.67 -2.92
C LYS A 20 1.49 -44.34 -3.60
N ASN A 21 0.60 -43.55 -3.00
CA ASN A 21 0.06 -42.31 -3.61
C ASN A 21 0.59 -41.03 -2.95
N TYR A 22 1.09 -41.15 -1.71
CA TYR A 22 1.52 -40.01 -0.89
C TYR A 22 2.86 -40.26 -0.23
N GLN A 23 3.61 -39.20 0.03
CA GLN A 23 4.76 -39.26 0.92
C GLN A 23 4.25 -39.09 2.35
N VAL A 24 4.11 -40.22 3.09
CA VAL A 24 3.54 -40.20 4.43
C VAL A 24 4.63 -40.18 5.49
N HIS A 25 4.60 -39.14 6.32
CA HIS A 25 5.45 -39.00 7.50
C HIS A 25 4.60 -39.38 8.74
N CYS A 26 4.99 -40.43 9.45
CA CYS A 26 4.24 -40.93 10.62
C CYS A 26 4.93 -40.52 11.91
N VAL A 27 4.16 -39.96 12.84
CA VAL A 27 4.59 -39.67 14.20
C VAL A 27 3.65 -40.27 15.22
N ASP A 28 4.16 -40.52 16.42
CA ASP A 28 3.41 -41.23 17.47
C ASP A 28 2.93 -40.32 18.61
N SER A 29 3.28 -39.03 18.55
CA SER A 29 2.86 -38.04 19.53
C SER A 29 2.61 -36.67 18.89
N ASP A 30 1.81 -35.82 19.57
CA ASP A 30 1.56 -34.43 19.16
C ASP A 30 2.86 -33.62 19.20
N THR A 31 3.70 -33.82 20.23
CA THR A 31 4.99 -33.13 20.36
C THR A 31 5.92 -33.44 19.19
N ASP A 32 5.98 -34.68 18.73
CA ASP A 32 6.76 -35.07 17.55
C ASP A 32 6.18 -34.43 16.30
N ALA A 33 4.84 -34.35 16.20
CA ALA A 33 4.18 -33.68 15.08
C ALA A 33 4.55 -32.19 15.01
N TRP A 34 4.53 -31.45 16.12
CA TRP A 34 4.91 -30.04 16.18
C TRP A 34 6.37 -29.83 15.79
N ASN A 35 7.29 -30.66 16.32
CA ASN A 35 8.71 -30.60 15.97
C ASN A 35 8.98 -30.83 14.48
N VAL A 36 8.14 -31.60 13.80
CA VAL A 36 8.24 -31.85 12.36
C VAL A 36 7.62 -30.72 11.57
N LEU A 37 6.48 -30.21 11.99
CA LEU A 37 5.78 -29.07 11.35
C LEU A 37 6.60 -27.80 11.38
N ASP A 38 7.41 -27.58 12.42
CA ASP A 38 8.35 -26.44 12.49
C ASP A 38 9.46 -26.51 11.43
N LYS A 39 9.76 -27.69 10.91
CA LYS A 39 10.89 -27.91 9.98
C LYS A 39 10.45 -28.22 8.56
N GLU A 40 9.27 -28.77 8.37
CA GLU A 40 8.81 -29.32 7.10
C GLU A 40 7.35 -28.92 6.82
N LYS A 41 7.04 -28.67 5.54
CA LYS A 41 5.67 -28.39 5.09
C LYS A 41 4.97 -29.65 4.63
N PHE A 42 3.67 -29.73 4.93
CA PHE A 42 2.79 -30.83 4.53
C PHE A 42 1.58 -30.29 3.77
N ASP A 43 1.02 -31.11 2.89
CA ASP A 43 -0.17 -30.79 2.11
C ASP A 43 -1.47 -31.13 2.86
N ALA A 44 -1.39 -32.05 3.84
CA ALA A 44 -2.47 -32.37 4.77
C ALA A 44 -1.94 -33.03 6.05
N ILE A 45 -2.73 -32.92 7.12
CA ILE A 45 -2.49 -33.61 8.41
C ILE A 45 -3.62 -34.60 8.66
N LEU A 46 -3.30 -35.87 8.82
CA LEU A 46 -4.20 -36.88 9.32
C LEU A 46 -4.01 -37.03 10.83
N LEU A 47 -5.01 -36.64 11.60
CA LEU A 47 -4.96 -36.67 13.05
C LEU A 47 -5.83 -37.81 13.58
N TRP A 48 -5.19 -38.84 14.17
CA TRP A 48 -5.91 -39.91 14.82
C TRP A 48 -6.52 -39.42 16.13
N MET A 49 -7.84 -39.53 16.26
CA MET A 49 -8.58 -39.05 17.42
C MET A 49 -8.60 -40.07 18.54
N GLU A 50 -8.78 -39.63 19.77
CA GLU A 50 -9.07 -40.46 20.91
C GLU A 50 -10.53 -40.93 20.90
N GLU A 51 -10.84 -41.89 21.81
CA GLU A 51 -12.20 -42.41 21.94
C GLU A 51 -13.12 -41.44 22.74
N ASP A 52 -12.54 -40.56 23.56
CA ASP A 52 -13.26 -39.66 24.47
C ASP A 52 -13.26 -38.22 23.93
N SER A 53 -14.45 -37.65 23.70
CA SER A 53 -14.66 -36.31 23.15
C SER A 53 -14.07 -35.21 24.04
N ALA A 54 -14.19 -35.31 25.38
CA ALA A 54 -13.69 -34.26 26.28
C ALA A 54 -12.16 -34.19 26.32
N ILE A 55 -11.50 -35.36 26.11
CA ILE A 55 -10.03 -35.41 26.00
C ILE A 55 -9.59 -34.78 24.70
N GLU A 56 -10.31 -35.01 23.60
CA GLU A 56 -9.97 -34.49 22.30
C GLU A 56 -10.16 -32.97 22.21
N GLU A 57 -11.22 -32.42 22.75
CA GLU A 57 -11.45 -30.97 22.75
C GLU A 57 -10.27 -30.22 23.40
N LYS A 58 -9.79 -30.70 24.54
CA LYS A 58 -8.63 -30.11 25.21
C LYS A 58 -7.34 -30.28 24.39
N ARG A 59 -7.15 -31.40 23.72
CA ARG A 59 -6.00 -31.65 22.85
C ARG A 59 -6.01 -30.74 21.65
N LEU A 60 -7.17 -30.54 21.00
CA LEU A 60 -7.31 -29.70 19.82
C LEU A 60 -7.11 -28.23 20.10
N THR A 61 -7.41 -27.75 21.33
CA THR A 61 -7.04 -26.40 21.76
C THR A 61 -5.53 -26.20 21.66
N GLN A 62 -4.72 -27.15 22.11
CA GLN A 62 -3.26 -27.08 21.99
C GLN A 62 -2.80 -27.16 20.52
N TRP A 63 -3.47 -27.94 19.69
CA TRP A 63 -3.17 -28.01 18.27
C TRP A 63 -3.43 -26.66 17.56
N LYS A 64 -4.51 -25.96 17.89
CA LYS A 64 -4.82 -24.62 17.35
C LYS A 64 -3.76 -23.58 17.71
N ASP A 65 -3.10 -23.73 18.86
CA ASP A 65 -2.01 -22.85 19.30
C ASP A 65 -0.70 -23.07 18.50
N HIS A 66 -0.51 -24.29 17.95
CA HIS A 66 0.73 -24.68 17.24
C HIS A 66 0.59 -24.73 15.72
N VAL A 67 -0.62 -24.86 15.20
CA VAL A 67 -0.88 -25.03 13.76
C VAL A 67 -1.95 -24.07 13.30
N GLU A 68 -1.61 -23.24 12.33
CA GLU A 68 -2.59 -22.41 11.63
C GLU A 68 -3.40 -23.29 10.66
N TRP A 69 -4.60 -23.72 11.09
CA TRP A 69 -5.47 -24.64 10.34
C TRP A 69 -5.98 -24.10 9.01
N ASN A 70 -5.90 -22.80 8.81
CA ASN A 70 -6.12 -22.15 7.52
C ASN A 70 -4.94 -22.31 6.53
N LEU A 71 -3.78 -22.82 6.98
CA LEU A 71 -2.62 -23.04 6.13
C LEU A 71 -2.49 -24.47 5.63
N VAL A 72 -3.04 -25.46 6.36
CA VAL A 72 -2.98 -26.88 6.01
C VAL A 72 -4.25 -27.60 6.47
N PRO A 73 -4.94 -28.39 5.62
CA PRO A 73 -6.15 -29.10 6.02
C PRO A 73 -5.84 -30.20 7.04
N VAL A 74 -6.57 -30.17 8.16
CA VAL A 74 -6.50 -31.19 9.20
C VAL A 74 -7.71 -32.12 9.05
N ILE A 75 -7.44 -33.42 8.97
CA ILE A 75 -8.42 -34.46 8.73
C ILE A 75 -8.46 -35.40 9.93
N ALA A 76 -9.62 -35.50 10.57
CA ALA A 76 -9.82 -36.43 11.70
C ALA A 76 -9.89 -37.88 11.23
N VAL A 77 -9.31 -38.78 12.00
CA VAL A 77 -9.50 -40.22 11.85
C VAL A 77 -10.12 -40.76 13.14
N LEU A 78 -11.41 -41.11 13.08
CA LEU A 78 -12.16 -41.60 14.22
C LEU A 78 -12.02 -43.12 14.37
N PRO A 79 -11.60 -43.60 15.53
CA PRO A 79 -11.58 -45.05 15.81
C PRO A 79 -13.02 -45.62 15.91
N LYS A 80 -13.13 -46.90 15.69
CA LYS A 80 -14.42 -47.60 15.84
C LYS A 80 -14.90 -47.53 17.29
N GLY A 81 -16.12 -46.98 17.48
CA GLY A 81 -16.72 -46.85 18.81
C GLY A 81 -16.35 -45.56 19.53
N SER A 82 -15.68 -44.61 18.88
CA SER A 82 -15.42 -43.27 19.43
C SER A 82 -16.73 -42.56 19.81
N SER A 83 -16.71 -41.79 20.89
CA SER A 83 -17.79 -40.87 21.26
C SER A 83 -17.74 -39.56 20.48
N VAL A 84 -16.63 -39.30 19.79
CA VAL A 84 -16.46 -38.11 18.91
C VAL A 84 -17.31 -38.33 17.66
N THR A 85 -18.12 -37.34 17.34
CA THR A 85 -18.99 -37.33 16.15
C THR A 85 -18.33 -36.62 14.97
N GLU A 86 -18.90 -36.75 13.76
CA GLU A 86 -18.48 -35.93 12.61
C GLU A 86 -18.79 -34.45 12.82
N GLU A 87 -19.92 -34.15 13.47
CA GLU A 87 -20.34 -32.78 13.80
C GLU A 87 -19.30 -32.12 14.72
N ASP A 88 -18.87 -32.83 15.78
CA ASP A 88 -17.80 -32.35 16.66
C ASP A 88 -16.52 -31.99 15.86
N CYS A 89 -16.11 -32.86 14.93
CA CYS A 89 -14.92 -32.61 14.10
C CYS A 89 -15.03 -31.36 13.27
N PHE A 90 -16.17 -31.10 12.64
CA PHE A 90 -16.39 -29.92 11.83
C PHE A 90 -16.54 -28.64 12.69
N GLU A 91 -17.19 -28.69 13.85
CA GLU A 91 -17.25 -27.61 14.82
C GLU A 91 -15.86 -27.23 15.35
N TRP A 92 -14.98 -28.19 15.49
CA TRP A 92 -13.58 -27.97 15.85
C TRP A 92 -12.72 -27.43 14.69
N GLY A 93 -13.28 -27.34 13.48
CA GLY A 93 -12.61 -26.77 12.30
C GLY A 93 -11.80 -27.75 11.49
N MET A 94 -12.07 -29.06 11.62
CA MET A 94 -11.46 -30.07 10.77
C MET A 94 -12.00 -29.98 9.34
N ALA A 95 -11.13 -30.19 8.36
CA ALA A 95 -11.51 -30.13 6.95
C ALA A 95 -12.30 -31.35 6.48
N GLU A 96 -12.11 -32.50 7.15
CA GLU A 96 -12.79 -33.76 6.83
C GLU A 96 -12.71 -34.72 8.02
N CYS A 97 -13.63 -35.71 8.06
CA CYS A 97 -13.67 -36.73 9.06
C CYS A 97 -13.75 -38.16 8.42
N LEU A 98 -12.88 -39.04 8.84
CA LEU A 98 -12.78 -40.43 8.37
C LEU A 98 -13.08 -41.39 9.51
N LYS A 99 -14.02 -42.34 9.34
CA LYS A 99 -14.40 -43.32 10.35
C LYS A 99 -13.86 -44.72 10.03
N GLU A 100 -13.35 -45.45 11.04
CA GLU A 100 -13.02 -46.86 10.89
C GLU A 100 -14.30 -47.74 10.70
N PRO A 101 -14.26 -48.79 9.82
CA PRO A 101 -13.09 -49.28 9.07
C PRO A 101 -12.78 -48.44 7.84
N LEU A 102 -11.52 -48.07 7.65
CA LEU A 102 -11.06 -47.24 6.55
C LEU A 102 -10.90 -48.09 5.27
N SER A 103 -11.57 -47.67 4.21
CA SER A 103 -11.26 -48.13 2.86
C SER A 103 -10.13 -47.26 2.26
N THR A 104 -9.03 -47.89 1.90
CA THR A 104 -7.88 -47.19 1.30
C THR A 104 -8.28 -46.29 0.13
N LEU A 105 -9.11 -46.82 -0.77
CA LEU A 105 -9.56 -46.04 -1.94
C LEU A 105 -10.38 -44.82 -1.51
N ALA A 106 -11.27 -44.99 -0.52
CA ALA A 106 -12.07 -43.88 0.00
C ALA A 106 -11.19 -42.83 0.69
N VAL A 107 -10.21 -43.24 1.49
CA VAL A 107 -9.25 -42.32 2.14
C VAL A 107 -8.46 -41.55 1.09
N CYS A 108 -7.89 -42.24 0.10
CA CYS A 108 -7.13 -41.55 -0.96
C CYS A 108 -7.98 -40.53 -1.74
N ARG A 109 -9.22 -40.86 -2.08
CA ARG A 109 -10.12 -39.95 -2.81
C ARG A 109 -10.52 -38.74 -1.98
N ARG A 110 -10.80 -38.92 -0.70
CA ARG A 110 -11.14 -37.81 0.20
C ARG A 110 -9.93 -36.90 0.44
N LEU A 111 -8.74 -37.47 0.66
CA LEU A 111 -7.49 -36.71 0.77
C LEU A 111 -7.22 -35.89 -0.49
N GLU A 112 -7.29 -36.51 -1.68
CA GLU A 112 -7.11 -35.85 -2.95
C GLU A 112 -8.07 -34.65 -3.11
N TYR A 113 -9.34 -34.87 -2.79
CA TYR A 113 -10.38 -33.86 -2.86
C TYR A 113 -10.13 -32.70 -1.90
N VAL A 114 -9.88 -32.98 -0.63
CA VAL A 114 -9.62 -31.95 0.39
C VAL A 114 -8.37 -31.15 0.07
N ILE A 115 -7.26 -31.81 -0.30
CA ILE A 115 -6.02 -31.13 -0.69
C ILE A 115 -6.25 -30.24 -1.91
N THR A 116 -6.98 -30.73 -2.92
CA THR A 116 -7.25 -29.97 -4.14
C THR A 116 -8.09 -28.73 -3.85
N LEU A 117 -9.17 -28.85 -3.07
CA LEU A 117 -10.00 -27.70 -2.68
C LEU A 117 -9.16 -26.67 -1.92
N PHE A 118 -8.40 -27.11 -0.94
CA PHE A 118 -7.59 -26.22 -0.12
C PHE A 118 -6.50 -25.49 -0.92
N GLN A 119 -5.90 -26.18 -1.90
CA GLN A 119 -4.96 -25.56 -2.83
C GLN A 119 -5.63 -24.58 -3.81
N GLN A 120 -6.87 -24.85 -4.21
CA GLN A 120 -7.66 -23.94 -5.07
C GLN A 120 -8.05 -22.66 -4.31
N ASP A 121 -8.52 -22.78 -3.07
CA ASP A 121 -8.87 -21.62 -2.23
C ASP A 121 -7.65 -20.72 -2.00
N LYS A 122 -6.51 -21.30 -1.60
CA LYS A 122 -5.26 -20.54 -1.47
C LYS A 122 -4.82 -19.85 -2.75
N LYS A 123 -4.97 -20.53 -3.89
CA LYS A 123 -4.60 -19.96 -5.18
C LYS A 123 -5.56 -18.83 -5.60
N SER A 124 -6.83 -18.94 -5.21
CA SER A 124 -7.82 -17.88 -5.40
C SER A 124 -7.47 -16.63 -4.57
N ASP A 125 -7.17 -16.81 -3.29
CA ASP A 125 -6.80 -15.72 -2.38
C ASP A 125 -5.53 -14.99 -2.85
N ILE A 126 -4.49 -15.76 -3.26
CA ILE A 126 -3.26 -15.17 -3.80
C ILE A 126 -3.53 -14.42 -5.09
N ASN A 127 -4.33 -14.99 -6.00
CA ASN A 127 -4.68 -14.31 -7.25
C ASN A 127 -5.49 -13.02 -7.02
N GLU A 128 -6.37 -13.00 -6.02
CA GLU A 128 -7.16 -11.81 -5.67
C GLU A 128 -6.24 -10.69 -5.13
N VAL A 129 -5.31 -11.02 -4.23
CA VAL A 129 -4.31 -10.07 -3.74
C VAL A 129 -3.42 -9.55 -4.87
N GLU A 130 -2.90 -10.45 -5.73
CA GLU A 130 -2.07 -10.06 -6.88
C GLU A 130 -2.84 -9.19 -7.89
N GLN A 131 -4.13 -9.48 -8.12
CA GLN A 131 -4.99 -8.68 -8.99
C GLN A 131 -5.25 -7.29 -8.41
N ASN A 132 -5.52 -7.19 -7.11
CA ASN A 132 -5.72 -5.93 -6.43
C ASN A 132 -4.45 -5.07 -6.45
N ASP A 133 -3.29 -5.65 -6.17
CA ASP A 133 -2.00 -4.96 -6.28
C ASP A 133 -1.73 -4.48 -7.72
N ARG A 134 -2.08 -5.29 -8.71
CA ARG A 134 -1.95 -4.91 -10.13
C ARG A 134 -2.88 -3.75 -10.51
N ILE A 135 -4.11 -3.75 -10.02
CA ILE A 135 -5.07 -2.67 -10.24
C ILE A 135 -4.56 -1.37 -9.61
N LEU A 136 -4.09 -1.41 -8.36
CA LEU A 136 -3.52 -0.26 -7.67
C LEU A 136 -2.30 0.30 -8.42
N ASN A 137 -1.39 -0.56 -8.87
CA ASN A 137 -0.23 -0.15 -9.65
C ASN A 137 -0.64 0.50 -10.98
N LEU A 138 -1.64 -0.05 -11.68
CA LEU A 138 -2.16 0.54 -12.91
C LEU A 138 -2.82 1.91 -12.66
N GLN A 139 -3.55 2.08 -11.57
CA GLN A 139 -4.12 3.37 -11.19
C GLN A 139 -3.02 4.42 -10.96
N HIS A 140 -1.97 4.06 -10.24
CA HIS A 140 -0.79 4.92 -10.04
C HIS A 140 -0.16 5.33 -11.38
N GLU A 141 0.12 4.36 -12.25
CA GLU A 141 0.73 4.63 -13.56
C GLU A 141 -0.13 5.56 -14.43
N VAL A 142 -1.45 5.41 -14.39
CA VAL A 142 -2.38 6.29 -15.12
C VAL A 142 -2.33 7.71 -14.57
N ILE A 143 -2.38 7.90 -13.25
CA ILE A 143 -2.31 9.21 -12.61
C ILE A 143 -0.98 9.90 -12.96
N TRP A 144 0.14 9.18 -12.83
CA TRP A 144 1.46 9.69 -13.18
C TRP A 144 1.59 10.05 -14.66
N SER A 145 1.04 9.22 -15.55
CA SER A 145 1.06 9.47 -16.98
C SER A 145 0.25 10.72 -17.34
N MET A 146 -0.93 10.90 -16.72
CA MET A 146 -1.75 12.10 -16.89
C MET A 146 -1.03 13.37 -16.40
N ALA A 147 -0.46 13.33 -15.20
CA ALA A 147 0.29 14.46 -14.64
C ALA A 147 1.48 14.85 -15.52
N ASN A 148 2.28 13.88 -15.96
CA ASN A 148 3.41 14.11 -16.87
C ASN A 148 2.97 14.64 -18.24
N LEU A 149 1.82 14.23 -18.75
CA LEU A 149 1.27 14.70 -20.02
C LEU A 149 0.85 16.17 -19.93
N ILE A 150 0.31 16.59 -18.81
CA ILE A 150 -0.03 18.00 -18.54
C ILE A 150 1.25 18.82 -18.36
N GLU A 151 2.22 18.33 -17.57
CA GLU A 151 3.52 18.94 -17.40
C GLU A 151 4.22 19.15 -18.76
N SER A 152 4.13 18.20 -19.68
CA SER A 152 4.75 18.31 -21.02
C SER A 152 4.21 19.48 -21.85
N ARG A 153 2.98 19.98 -21.56
CA ARG A 153 2.41 21.17 -22.22
C ARG A 153 2.99 22.47 -21.69
N ASP A 154 3.43 22.49 -20.44
CA ASP A 154 3.92 23.69 -19.73
C ASP A 154 5.37 24.07 -20.12
N GLY A 155 6.00 23.30 -21.02
CA GLY A 155 7.39 23.57 -21.43
C GLY A 155 8.42 23.37 -20.29
N THR A 156 8.03 22.77 -19.18
CA THR A 156 8.93 22.40 -18.10
C THR A 156 9.79 21.21 -18.53
N THR A 157 11.03 21.18 -18.04
CA THR A 157 12.04 20.19 -18.42
C THR A 157 11.78 18.83 -17.75
N GLY A 158 10.67 18.19 -17.93
CA GLY A 158 10.32 16.84 -17.44
C GLY A 158 10.82 16.45 -16.04
N GLY A 159 10.00 15.72 -15.30
CA GLY A 159 10.38 15.22 -13.98
C GLY A 159 10.01 16.10 -12.78
N HIS A 160 9.37 17.25 -12.98
CA HIS A 160 8.82 18.09 -11.91
C HIS A 160 7.85 17.31 -11.02
N VAL A 161 6.88 16.60 -11.61
CA VAL A 161 5.92 15.78 -10.89
C VAL A 161 6.61 14.76 -9.97
N LYS A 162 7.69 14.12 -10.43
CA LYS A 162 8.45 13.16 -9.62
C LYS A 162 9.22 13.82 -8.49
N ARG A 163 9.81 14.99 -8.74
CA ARG A 163 10.58 15.72 -7.74
C ARG A 163 9.69 16.28 -6.65
N THR A 164 8.58 16.94 -7.02
CA THR A 164 7.61 17.47 -6.05
C THR A 164 7.00 16.36 -5.20
N TRP A 165 6.64 15.23 -5.81
CA TRP A 165 6.23 14.03 -5.08
C TRP A 165 7.28 13.57 -4.06
N THR A 166 8.55 13.54 -4.47
CA THR A 166 9.65 13.14 -3.58
C THR A 166 9.76 14.09 -2.38
N PHE A 167 9.64 15.40 -2.58
CA PHE A 167 9.68 16.37 -1.49
C PHE A 167 8.46 16.26 -0.57
N VAL A 168 7.25 16.08 -1.12
CA VAL A 168 6.04 15.81 -0.34
C VAL A 168 6.21 14.57 0.53
N TRP A 169 6.76 13.49 -0.03
CA TRP A 169 7.03 12.25 0.69
C TRP A 169 8.06 12.44 1.82
N LEU A 170 9.17 13.11 1.53
CA LEU A 170 10.23 13.38 2.51
C LEU A 170 9.73 14.21 3.69
N ILE A 171 9.08 15.34 3.40
CA ILE A 171 8.55 16.26 4.41
C ILE A 171 7.44 15.58 5.22
N GLY A 172 6.49 14.92 4.56
CA GLY A 172 5.38 14.23 5.22
C GLY A 172 5.85 13.07 6.12
N ARG A 173 6.87 12.30 5.68
CA ARG A 173 7.51 11.26 6.49
C ARG A 173 8.15 11.83 7.75
N GLU A 174 8.81 12.97 7.64
CA GLU A 174 9.45 13.62 8.79
C GLU A 174 8.42 14.14 9.78
N LEU A 175 7.36 14.79 9.30
CA LEU A 175 6.24 15.23 10.14
C LEU A 175 5.60 14.06 10.90
N LEU A 176 5.40 12.90 10.22
CA LEU A 176 4.92 11.68 10.87
C LEU A 176 5.90 11.18 11.94
N ARG A 177 7.20 11.15 11.65
CA ARG A 177 8.25 10.74 12.59
C ARG A 177 8.27 11.61 13.84
N GLU A 178 8.07 12.92 13.66
CA GLU A 178 8.02 13.88 14.76
C GLU A 178 6.68 13.92 15.50
N GLY A 179 5.65 13.18 15.03
CA GLY A 179 4.31 13.20 15.61
C GLY A 179 3.59 14.54 15.45
N LYS A 180 3.87 15.29 14.37
CA LYS A 180 3.19 16.55 14.08
C LYS A 180 1.82 16.30 13.47
N TYR A 181 0.87 17.20 13.76
CA TYR A 181 -0.52 17.10 13.29
C TYR A 181 -1.17 15.75 13.58
N PRO A 182 -1.13 15.23 14.83
CA PRO A 182 -1.50 13.85 15.14
C PRO A 182 -2.97 13.53 14.82
N ASP A 183 -3.84 14.54 14.85
CA ASP A 183 -5.27 14.38 14.57
C ASP A 183 -5.59 14.33 13.05
N ILE A 184 -4.63 14.72 12.18
CA ILE A 184 -4.82 14.81 10.73
C ILE A 184 -3.88 13.84 10.01
N LEU A 185 -2.59 13.90 10.32
CA LEU A 185 -1.53 13.18 9.61
C LEU A 185 -1.41 11.72 10.08
N THR A 186 -2.42 10.91 9.75
CA THR A 186 -2.37 9.46 9.91
C THR A 186 -1.53 8.82 8.80
N LYS A 187 -1.19 7.52 8.95
CA LYS A 187 -0.52 6.76 7.88
C LYS A 187 -1.36 6.71 6.59
N GLU A 188 -2.66 6.63 6.73
CA GLU A 188 -3.60 6.63 5.60
C GLU A 188 -3.64 8.00 4.91
N TYR A 189 -3.78 9.09 5.69
CA TYR A 189 -3.71 10.45 5.15
C TYR A 189 -2.39 10.70 4.41
N PHE A 190 -1.26 10.28 4.99
CA PHE A 190 0.05 10.41 4.37
C PHE A 190 0.15 9.67 3.04
N ARG A 191 -0.34 8.43 2.97
CA ARG A 191 -0.39 7.66 1.72
C ARG A 191 -1.23 8.39 0.66
N ASN A 192 -2.45 8.75 1.01
CA ASN A 192 -3.38 9.43 0.10
C ASN A 192 -2.82 10.78 -0.39
N MET A 193 -2.13 11.52 0.49
CA MET A 193 -1.46 12.78 0.12
C MET A 193 -0.33 12.55 -0.89
N CYS A 194 0.50 11.54 -0.69
CA CYS A 194 1.57 11.21 -1.64
C CYS A 194 1.00 10.78 -2.99
N GLU A 195 -0.08 9.99 -3.01
CA GLU A 195 -0.76 9.56 -4.22
C GLU A 195 -1.45 10.72 -4.96
N ALA A 196 -1.94 11.72 -4.25
CA ALA A 196 -2.59 12.90 -4.82
C ALA A 196 -1.62 13.98 -5.29
N ALA A 197 -0.41 14.03 -4.75
CA ALA A 197 0.58 15.07 -5.06
C ALA A 197 0.83 15.30 -6.56
N PRO A 198 0.89 14.26 -7.44
CA PRO A 198 1.01 14.45 -8.88
C PRO A 198 -0.10 15.27 -9.52
N LEU A 199 -1.29 15.33 -8.90
CA LEU A 199 -2.47 16.02 -9.44
C LEU A 199 -2.54 17.51 -9.10
N HIS A 200 -1.56 18.08 -8.38
CA HIS A 200 -1.63 19.49 -7.95
C HIS A 200 -1.88 20.45 -9.11
N ASP A 201 -1.25 20.23 -10.25
CA ASP A 201 -1.30 21.06 -11.44
C ASP A 201 -2.27 20.56 -12.54
N ILE A 202 -3.15 19.60 -12.24
CA ILE A 202 -4.05 19.00 -13.24
C ILE A 202 -4.93 20.05 -13.95
N GLY A 203 -5.26 21.14 -13.29
CA GLY A 203 -6.06 22.22 -13.85
C GLY A 203 -5.37 22.99 -14.98
N LYS A 204 -4.07 22.89 -15.15
CA LYS A 204 -3.33 23.46 -16.29
C LYS A 204 -3.82 22.94 -17.63
N ILE A 205 -4.53 21.79 -17.65
CA ILE A 205 -5.17 21.28 -18.89
C ILE A 205 -6.21 22.25 -19.46
N ALA A 206 -6.83 23.05 -18.62
CA ALA A 206 -7.85 24.02 -19.01
C ALA A 206 -7.29 25.42 -19.32
N ILE A 207 -6.00 25.64 -19.06
CA ILE A 207 -5.34 26.93 -19.34
C ILE A 207 -4.95 27.00 -20.82
N PRO A 208 -5.21 28.15 -21.51
CA PRO A 208 -4.86 28.31 -22.90
C PRO A 208 -3.35 28.21 -23.18
N ASP A 209 -2.99 27.65 -24.34
CA ASP A 209 -1.58 27.44 -24.71
C ASP A 209 -0.76 28.74 -24.82
N TYR A 210 -1.38 29.85 -25.16
CA TYR A 210 -0.66 31.13 -25.26
C TYR A 210 -0.18 31.64 -23.90
N ILE A 211 -0.87 31.26 -22.81
CA ILE A 211 -0.44 31.56 -21.44
C ILE A 211 0.58 30.53 -20.98
N LEU A 212 0.24 29.23 -21.18
CA LEU A 212 1.01 28.12 -20.66
C LEU A 212 2.40 27.99 -21.29
N LYS A 213 2.52 28.23 -22.60
CA LYS A 213 3.75 28.11 -23.38
C LYS A 213 4.48 29.46 -23.60
N GLY A 214 4.06 30.50 -22.91
CA GLY A 214 4.70 31.83 -23.01
C GLY A 214 6.18 31.74 -22.60
N THR A 215 7.07 32.28 -23.45
CA THR A 215 8.53 32.35 -23.19
C THR A 215 8.94 33.63 -22.46
N THR A 216 8.00 34.53 -22.25
CA THR A 216 8.18 35.81 -21.56
C THR A 216 7.43 35.81 -20.23
N ARG A 217 7.75 36.78 -19.36
CA ARG A 217 6.98 36.98 -18.13
C ARG A 217 5.53 37.28 -18.48
N LEU A 218 4.58 36.59 -17.81
CA LEU A 218 3.15 36.83 -17.96
C LEU A 218 2.78 38.27 -17.62
N THR A 219 1.86 38.85 -18.36
CA THR A 219 1.19 40.10 -17.99
C THR A 219 0.37 39.89 -16.71
N LYS A 220 -0.15 40.99 -16.12
CA LYS A 220 -0.99 40.84 -14.93
C LYS A 220 -2.28 40.09 -15.23
N GLU A 221 -2.87 40.35 -16.39
CA GLU A 221 -4.09 39.71 -16.87
C GLU A 221 -3.87 38.22 -17.11
N GLU A 222 -2.79 37.87 -17.81
CA GLU A 222 -2.41 36.45 -18.05
C GLU A 222 -2.08 35.73 -16.74
N PHE A 223 -1.47 36.43 -15.77
CA PHE A 223 -1.19 35.84 -14.47
C PHE A 223 -2.48 35.58 -13.67
N GLU A 224 -3.49 36.45 -13.73
CA GLU A 224 -4.80 36.21 -13.11
C GLU A 224 -5.48 35.02 -13.76
N GLU A 225 -5.45 34.88 -15.09
CA GLU A 225 -5.99 33.72 -15.80
C GLU A 225 -5.23 32.41 -15.48
N MET A 226 -3.89 32.48 -15.30
CA MET A 226 -3.08 31.35 -14.87
C MET A 226 -3.50 30.83 -13.48
N LYS A 227 -3.89 31.71 -12.56
CA LYS A 227 -4.33 31.32 -11.22
C LYS A 227 -5.57 30.40 -11.23
N ASP A 228 -6.38 30.49 -12.28
CA ASP A 228 -7.59 29.70 -12.41
C ASP A 228 -7.32 28.19 -12.44
N HIS A 229 -6.07 27.74 -12.79
CA HIS A 229 -5.74 26.31 -12.79
C HIS A 229 -5.98 25.67 -11.42
N ALA A 230 -5.77 26.38 -10.31
CA ALA A 230 -5.99 25.84 -8.98
C ALA A 230 -7.48 25.48 -8.76
N ALA A 231 -8.38 26.41 -9.01
CA ALA A 231 -9.82 26.19 -8.87
C ALA A 231 -10.36 25.17 -9.91
N LEU A 232 -9.88 25.26 -11.16
CA LEU A 232 -10.24 24.34 -12.24
C LEU A 232 -9.73 22.91 -11.96
N GLY A 233 -8.56 22.76 -11.37
CA GLY A 233 -7.99 21.48 -10.98
C GLY A 233 -8.89 20.73 -10.02
N GLY A 234 -9.32 21.38 -8.94
CA GLY A 234 -10.26 20.79 -8.00
C GLY A 234 -11.61 20.42 -8.63
N LYS A 235 -12.13 21.27 -9.52
CA LYS A 235 -13.36 21.00 -10.27
C LYS A 235 -13.20 19.75 -11.17
N ILE A 236 -12.12 19.68 -11.93
CA ILE A 236 -11.81 18.54 -12.80
C ILE A 236 -11.74 17.24 -11.99
N ILE A 237 -11.05 17.23 -10.85
CA ILE A 237 -10.96 16.06 -9.98
C ILE A 237 -12.35 15.62 -9.51
N GLN A 238 -13.19 16.55 -9.05
CA GLN A 238 -14.54 16.22 -8.60
C GLN A 238 -15.44 15.68 -9.72
N GLU A 239 -15.36 16.26 -10.92
CA GLU A 239 -16.17 15.84 -12.06
C GLU A 239 -15.73 14.50 -12.65
N THR A 240 -14.42 14.24 -12.71
CA THR A 240 -13.87 13.03 -13.34
C THR A 240 -13.71 11.87 -12.37
N MET A 241 -13.35 12.16 -11.13
CA MET A 241 -13.04 11.17 -10.10
C MET A 241 -14.12 11.06 -9.01
N GLY A 242 -15.17 11.85 -9.07
CA GLY A 242 -16.23 11.91 -8.04
C GLY A 242 -17.04 10.61 -7.87
N LYS A 243 -16.82 9.59 -8.72
CA LYS A 243 -17.40 8.25 -8.59
C LYS A 243 -16.50 7.27 -7.83
N ILE A 244 -15.30 7.68 -7.45
CA ILE A 244 -14.39 6.87 -6.64
C ILE A 244 -14.98 6.75 -5.24
N GLU A 245 -15.05 5.51 -4.72
CA GLU A 245 -15.62 5.23 -3.39
C GLU A 245 -14.75 5.77 -2.25
N ASP A 246 -13.45 5.99 -2.48
CA ASP A 246 -12.54 6.57 -1.47
C ASP A 246 -12.73 8.09 -1.37
N ALA A 247 -13.70 8.49 -0.55
CA ALA A 247 -13.99 9.90 -0.29
C ALA A 247 -12.83 10.65 0.39
N ALA A 248 -11.98 9.95 1.15
CA ALA A 248 -10.83 10.55 1.82
C ALA A 248 -9.73 10.92 0.80
N TYR A 249 -9.43 10.00 -0.12
CA TYR A 249 -8.51 10.27 -1.22
C TYR A 249 -9.02 11.41 -2.13
N LEU A 250 -10.30 11.34 -2.55
CA LEU A 250 -10.91 12.37 -3.40
C LEU A 250 -10.83 13.76 -2.78
N LYS A 251 -11.08 13.85 -1.47
CA LYS A 251 -10.94 15.11 -0.74
C LYS A 251 -9.52 15.63 -0.77
N ILE A 252 -8.52 14.80 -0.46
CA ILE A 252 -7.12 15.19 -0.43
C ILE A 252 -6.65 15.62 -1.84
N ALA A 253 -7.00 14.88 -2.88
CA ALA A 253 -6.66 15.23 -4.27
C ALA A 253 -7.27 16.58 -4.67
N THR A 254 -8.53 16.81 -4.34
CA THR A 254 -9.19 18.12 -4.58
C THR A 254 -8.50 19.24 -3.81
N ASP A 255 -8.19 19.03 -2.53
CA ASP A 255 -7.56 20.01 -1.66
C ASP A 255 -6.14 20.38 -2.16
N VAL A 256 -5.34 19.40 -2.57
CA VAL A 256 -4.01 19.65 -3.15
C VAL A 256 -4.11 20.47 -4.41
N ALA A 257 -4.97 20.11 -5.35
CA ALA A 257 -5.12 20.84 -6.60
C ALA A 257 -5.66 22.26 -6.39
N CYS A 258 -6.64 22.44 -5.49
CA CYS A 258 -7.26 23.73 -5.25
C CYS A 258 -6.37 24.71 -4.49
N TYR A 259 -5.60 24.22 -3.49
CA TYR A 259 -5.09 25.10 -2.43
C TYR A 259 -3.58 25.10 -2.30
N HIS A 260 -2.81 24.47 -3.19
CA HIS A 260 -1.35 24.46 -3.12
C HIS A 260 -0.70 25.84 -3.36
N HIS A 261 -1.45 26.83 -3.83
CA HIS A 261 -1.04 28.23 -3.97
C HIS A 261 -1.60 29.15 -2.88
N GLU A 262 -2.30 28.62 -1.90
CA GLU A 262 -2.62 29.40 -0.70
C GLU A 262 -1.35 29.70 0.10
N LYS A 263 -1.34 30.84 0.78
CA LYS A 263 -0.22 31.27 1.61
C LYS A 263 -0.63 31.32 3.08
N TRP A 264 0.30 30.99 3.95
CA TRP A 264 0.05 30.95 5.39
C TRP A 264 -0.55 32.23 5.97
N ASP A 265 -0.17 33.37 5.43
CA ASP A 265 -0.66 34.73 5.83
C ASP A 265 -2.03 35.11 5.24
N GLY A 266 -2.58 34.29 4.32
CA GLY A 266 -3.86 34.53 3.64
C GLY A 266 -3.76 35.37 2.38
N THR A 267 -2.56 35.67 1.89
CA THR A 267 -2.36 36.46 0.63
C THR A 267 -2.31 35.58 -0.62
N GLY A 268 -2.54 34.25 -0.45
CA GLY A 268 -2.56 33.29 -1.54
C GLY A 268 -3.85 33.27 -2.35
N TYR A 269 -4.02 32.28 -3.18
CA TYR A 269 -5.20 32.07 -4.01
C TYR A 269 -5.55 30.57 -4.08
N PRO A 270 -6.80 30.18 -4.43
CA PRO A 270 -7.89 31.00 -4.99
C PRO A 270 -8.81 31.63 -3.93
N LYS A 271 -8.77 31.21 -2.66
CA LYS A 271 -9.72 31.66 -1.63
C LYS A 271 -9.15 32.59 -0.58
N GLY A 272 -7.82 32.72 -0.51
CA GLY A 272 -7.13 33.49 0.52
C GLY A 272 -7.29 32.86 1.92
N LEU A 273 -7.24 31.53 2.01
CA LEU A 273 -7.25 30.80 3.27
C LEU A 273 -6.01 31.13 4.08
N LYS A 274 -6.14 31.15 5.42
CA LYS A 274 -5.06 31.55 6.31
C LYS A 274 -4.73 30.49 7.35
N GLY A 275 -3.45 30.25 7.58
CA GLY A 275 -2.97 29.37 8.62
C GLY A 275 -3.50 27.93 8.44
N GLU A 276 -4.11 27.40 9.47
CA GLU A 276 -4.65 26.03 9.48
C GLU A 276 -5.96 25.85 8.71
N GLU A 277 -6.58 26.93 8.22
CA GLU A 277 -7.70 26.84 7.27
C GLU A 277 -7.25 26.20 5.94
N ILE A 278 -5.95 26.34 5.60
CA ILE A 278 -5.35 25.68 4.45
C ILE A 278 -5.19 24.18 4.77
N PRO A 279 -5.74 23.28 3.94
CA PRO A 279 -5.56 21.84 4.15
C PRO A 279 -4.09 21.44 4.27
N LEU A 280 -3.76 20.53 5.19
CA LEU A 280 -2.37 20.13 5.47
C LEU A 280 -1.63 19.64 4.23
N CYS A 281 -2.29 18.85 3.37
CA CYS A 281 -1.72 18.38 2.10
C CYS A 281 -1.32 19.52 1.17
N ALA A 282 -2.11 20.58 1.11
CA ALA A 282 -1.82 21.76 0.29
C ALA A 282 -0.67 22.59 0.87
N ARG A 283 -0.59 22.73 2.21
CA ARG A 283 0.56 23.40 2.89
C ARG A 283 1.88 22.68 2.62
N ILE A 284 1.88 21.34 2.65
CA ILE A 284 3.07 20.54 2.35
C ILE A 284 3.42 20.65 0.87
N MET A 285 2.41 20.60 -0.03
CA MET A 285 2.62 20.74 -1.46
C MET A 285 3.19 22.11 -1.84
N ALA A 286 2.75 23.20 -1.21
CA ALA A 286 3.27 24.54 -1.44
C ALA A 286 4.78 24.64 -1.19
N VAL A 287 5.29 24.03 -0.11
CA VAL A 287 6.74 23.97 0.15
C VAL A 287 7.46 23.14 -0.92
N ALA A 288 6.91 21.98 -1.28
CA ALA A 288 7.51 21.06 -2.25
C ALA A 288 7.58 21.67 -3.66
N ASP A 289 6.51 22.34 -4.11
CA ASP A 289 6.46 22.98 -5.43
C ASP A 289 7.42 24.17 -5.53
N VAL A 290 7.45 25.03 -4.52
CA VAL A 290 8.38 26.17 -4.50
C VAL A 290 9.83 25.70 -4.40
N LEU A 291 10.11 24.67 -3.62
CA LEU A 291 11.45 24.08 -3.54
C LEU A 291 11.92 23.59 -4.92
N ASP A 292 11.07 22.86 -5.65
CA ASP A 292 11.36 22.43 -7.01
C ASP A 292 11.54 23.61 -7.97
N ALA A 293 10.64 24.60 -7.90
CA ALA A 293 10.69 25.79 -8.74
C ALA A 293 11.97 26.65 -8.54
N LEU A 294 12.56 26.60 -7.36
CA LEU A 294 13.82 27.30 -7.05
C LEU A 294 15.05 26.45 -7.43
N ALA A 295 15.04 25.18 -7.10
CA ALA A 295 16.21 24.31 -7.24
C ALA A 295 16.44 23.79 -8.66
N PHE A 296 15.44 23.84 -9.55
CA PHE A 296 15.56 23.33 -10.91
C PHE A 296 15.32 24.39 -11.97
N ARG A 297 15.98 24.18 -13.12
CA ARG A 297 15.86 25.08 -14.28
C ARG A 297 14.43 25.06 -14.84
N ARG A 298 13.90 26.25 -15.16
CA ARG A 298 12.66 26.39 -15.92
C ARG A 298 12.96 27.18 -17.21
N SER A 299 12.06 27.15 -18.18
CA SER A 299 12.24 27.80 -19.48
C SER A 299 12.66 29.28 -19.40
N TYR A 300 12.32 29.96 -18.32
CA TYR A 300 12.57 31.38 -18.05
C TYR A 300 13.48 31.68 -16.83
N LYS A 301 14.02 30.62 -16.15
CA LYS A 301 14.81 30.78 -14.93
C LYS A 301 15.86 29.69 -14.80
N GLU A 302 17.13 30.09 -14.59
CA GLU A 302 18.20 29.14 -14.24
C GLU A 302 17.99 28.52 -12.85
N ALA A 303 18.55 27.32 -12.64
CA ALA A 303 18.53 26.66 -11.36
C ALA A 303 19.31 27.47 -10.31
N MET A 304 18.75 27.55 -9.11
CA MET A 304 19.39 28.18 -7.95
C MET A 304 20.16 27.12 -7.15
N ASP A 305 21.19 27.53 -6.44
CA ASP A 305 21.83 26.67 -5.44
C ASP A 305 20.80 26.21 -4.40
N ILE A 306 20.81 24.92 -4.05
CA ILE A 306 19.80 24.35 -3.15
C ILE A 306 19.80 25.00 -1.77
N LYS A 307 20.95 25.45 -1.27
CA LYS A 307 21.05 26.14 0.02
C LYS A 307 20.41 27.51 -0.01
N GLU A 308 20.51 28.20 -1.15
CA GLU A 308 19.81 29.47 -1.36
C GLU A 308 18.30 29.22 -1.47
N ALA A 309 17.86 28.17 -2.17
CA ALA A 309 16.45 27.80 -2.26
C ALA A 309 15.86 27.51 -0.88
N ILE A 310 16.54 26.70 -0.07
CA ILE A 310 16.14 26.39 1.32
C ILE A 310 16.07 27.68 2.14
N LYS A 311 17.05 28.57 2.02
CA LYS A 311 17.07 29.84 2.75
C LYS A 311 15.86 30.71 2.41
N ILE A 312 15.47 30.82 1.13
CA ILE A 312 14.27 31.58 0.72
C ILE A 312 13.02 31.01 1.41
N ILE A 313 12.87 29.68 1.43
CA ILE A 313 11.71 29.03 2.11
C ILE A 313 11.71 29.34 3.60
N VAL A 314 12.87 29.34 4.25
CA VAL A 314 13.01 29.67 5.67
C VAL A 314 12.66 31.15 5.93
N ASP A 315 13.14 32.06 5.09
CA ASP A 315 12.87 33.49 5.22
C ASP A 315 11.36 33.80 5.02
N GLU A 316 10.63 32.96 4.26
CA GLU A 316 9.18 33.07 4.05
C GLU A 316 8.34 32.24 5.04
N SER A 317 8.96 31.65 6.07
CA SER A 317 8.27 30.94 7.13
C SER A 317 7.34 31.86 7.92
N GLY A 318 6.08 31.45 8.10
CA GLY A 318 5.05 32.26 8.79
C GLY A 318 4.37 33.31 7.89
N THR A 319 4.83 33.49 6.65
CA THR A 319 4.19 34.34 5.63
C THR A 319 3.64 33.46 4.47
N HIS A 320 4.51 32.90 3.68
CA HIS A 320 4.11 31.99 2.62
C HIS A 320 3.86 30.57 3.16
N PHE A 321 4.76 30.06 4.01
CA PHE A 321 4.79 28.67 4.43
C PHE A 321 4.45 28.49 5.91
N ASP A 322 3.86 27.34 6.21
CA ASP A 322 3.63 26.87 7.58
C ASP A 322 4.96 26.65 8.30
N PRO A 323 5.22 27.34 9.43
CA PRO A 323 6.48 27.20 10.17
C PRO A 323 6.82 25.79 10.61
N THR A 324 5.82 24.97 10.93
CA THR A 324 6.02 23.57 11.35
C THR A 324 6.52 22.72 10.18
N ILE A 325 6.00 22.94 8.98
CA ILE A 325 6.42 22.26 7.77
C ILE A 325 7.83 22.68 7.35
N VAL A 326 8.14 23.99 7.44
CA VAL A 326 9.50 24.50 7.19
C VAL A 326 10.50 23.89 8.15
N ASN A 327 10.18 23.77 9.43
CA ASN A 327 11.05 23.12 10.41
C ASN A 327 11.30 21.63 10.10
N ALA A 328 10.27 20.91 9.68
CA ALA A 328 10.42 19.51 9.26
C ALA A 328 11.29 19.37 7.99
N MET A 329 11.12 20.27 7.02
CA MET A 329 12.00 20.37 5.83
C MET A 329 13.46 20.60 6.22
N LEU A 330 13.70 21.53 7.16
CA LEU A 330 15.05 21.82 7.67
C LEU A 330 15.67 20.63 8.40
N ALA A 331 14.89 19.86 9.13
CA ALA A 331 15.41 18.68 9.84
C ALA A 331 15.97 17.60 8.89
N ILE A 332 15.55 17.63 7.63
CA ILE A 332 15.97 16.67 6.59
C ILE A 332 16.71 17.33 5.42
N HIS A 333 17.25 18.56 5.61
CA HIS A 333 17.87 19.32 4.52
C HIS A 333 18.98 18.58 3.80
N ASP A 334 19.83 17.82 4.52
CA ASP A 334 20.91 17.01 3.92
C ASP A 334 20.35 15.95 2.92
N GLU A 335 19.23 15.31 3.28
CA GLU A 335 18.59 14.34 2.40
C GLU A 335 17.98 15.02 1.17
N ILE A 336 17.40 16.21 1.33
CA ILE A 336 16.88 17.03 0.23
C ILE A 336 18.02 17.45 -0.70
N GLU A 337 19.13 17.98 -0.19
CA GLU A 337 20.30 18.39 -0.97
C GLU A 337 20.84 17.22 -1.81
N LYS A 338 20.94 16.03 -1.20
CA LYS A 338 21.35 14.81 -1.89
C LYS A 338 20.40 14.47 -3.04
N ARG A 339 19.09 14.48 -2.84
CA ARG A 339 18.10 14.18 -3.87
C ARG A 339 18.10 15.18 -5.02
N VAL A 340 18.25 16.46 -4.71
CA VAL A 340 18.37 17.51 -5.72
C VAL A 340 19.61 17.30 -6.58
N THR A 341 20.77 17.06 -5.96
CA THR A 341 22.03 16.81 -6.66
C THR A 341 21.95 15.57 -7.56
N GLU A 342 21.37 14.48 -7.05
CA GLU A 342 21.16 13.25 -7.84
C GLU A 342 20.27 13.53 -9.07
N SER A 343 19.20 14.29 -8.91
CA SER A 343 18.27 14.62 -9.99
C SER A 343 18.91 15.55 -11.03
N GLN A 344 19.65 16.56 -10.60
CA GLN A 344 20.39 17.47 -11.51
C GLN A 344 21.44 16.72 -12.33
N ASN A 345 22.17 15.80 -11.71
CA ASN A 345 23.15 14.96 -12.40
C ASN A 345 22.51 14.03 -13.44
N GLN A 346 21.30 13.51 -13.18
CA GLN A 346 20.55 12.71 -14.15
C GLN A 346 20.10 13.54 -15.36
N MET A 347 19.60 14.76 -15.12
CA MET A 347 19.19 15.67 -16.20
C MET A 347 20.37 16.02 -17.12
N ASN A 348 21.51 16.40 -16.58
CA ASN A 348 22.71 16.75 -17.37
C ASN A 348 23.19 15.59 -18.25
N ARG A 349 23.08 14.33 -17.77
CA ARG A 349 23.45 13.13 -18.57
C ARG A 349 22.45 12.78 -19.68
N SER A 350 21.21 13.26 -19.60
CA SER A 350 20.20 13.04 -20.64
C SER A 350 20.23 14.12 -21.74
N GLU A 351 20.95 15.22 -21.52
CA GLU A 351 21.17 16.31 -22.50
C GLU A 351 22.49 16.12 -23.30
N GLU A 352 23.39 15.23 -22.86
CA GLU A 352 24.59 14.77 -23.59
C GLU A 352 24.27 13.56 -24.51
#